data_2ed0ad63cfc593eea51e8357a09b2c4c
#
_entry.id   2ed0ad63cfc593eea51e8357a09b2c4c
#
_cell.length_a   1.000
_cell.length_b   1.000
_cell.length_c   1.000
_cell.angle_alpha   90.00
_cell.angle_beta   90.00
_cell.angle_gamma   90.00
#
_symmetry.space_group_name_H-M   'P 1'
#
loop_
_entity.id
_entity.type
_entity.pdbx_description
1 polymer ?
#
loop_
_entity_poly.entity_id
_entity_poly.type
_entity_poly.pdbx_seq_one_letter_code
_entity_poly.pdbx_strand_id
1 'polypeptide(L)'
;MSFSEHNHNGLIFDTSDVLSAVPGAVHAFTTRHGGVSPAPFDSLNFADNRGDRSENLLENYRLLGEAVGIDASRAVGCRQIHSDLVRVACEEDAGKILWNDRPYDADGLITNVPNLPLFAYGSDCCVITLYDPTSRSIGAVHA
;
A
#
# COMPACT_ATOMS: atom_id res chain seq x y z
N MET A 1 18.22 9.00 -8.38
CA MET A 1 17.25 8.30 -7.54
C MET A 1 17.49 6.82 -7.76
N SER A 2 17.82 6.08 -6.69
CA SER A 2 18.07 4.64 -6.74
C SER A 2 17.01 3.91 -5.91
N PHE A 3 16.82 2.65 -6.21
CA PHE A 3 15.94 1.75 -5.47
C PHE A 3 16.78 0.58 -4.96
N SER A 4 16.42 0.09 -3.79
CA SER A 4 17.01 -1.09 -3.18
C SER A 4 15.97 -2.20 -3.11
N GLU A 5 16.30 -3.36 -3.71
CA GLU A 5 15.47 -4.56 -3.64
C GLU A 5 15.65 -5.27 -2.30
N HIS A 6 14.56 -5.74 -1.74
CA HIS A 6 14.51 -6.53 -0.50
C HIS A 6 13.83 -7.86 -0.75
N ASN A 7 14.30 -8.88 -0.05
CA ASN A 7 13.67 -10.20 -0.06
C ASN A 7 13.46 -10.67 1.39
N HIS A 8 12.20 -10.77 1.79
CA HIS A 8 11.81 -11.28 3.10
C HIS A 8 11.02 -12.59 2.92
N ASN A 9 11.68 -13.72 3.15
CA ASN A 9 11.06 -15.05 3.01
C ASN A 9 10.37 -15.30 1.66
N GLY A 10 10.95 -14.77 0.57
CA GLY A 10 10.40 -14.88 -0.78
C GLY A 10 9.48 -13.73 -1.20
N LEU A 11 9.04 -12.87 -0.27
CA LEU A 11 8.34 -11.64 -0.60
C LEU A 11 9.37 -10.59 -1.06
N ILE A 12 9.22 -10.13 -2.30
CA ILE A 12 10.14 -9.19 -2.94
C ILE A 12 9.48 -7.83 -3.07
N PHE A 13 10.17 -6.80 -2.61
CA PHE A 13 9.73 -5.40 -2.72
C PHE A 13 10.92 -4.46 -2.85
N ASP A 14 10.68 -3.29 -3.41
CA ASP A 14 11.68 -2.22 -3.56
C ASP A 14 11.40 -1.07 -2.60
N THR A 15 12.47 -0.40 -2.17
CA THR A 15 12.40 0.88 -1.46
C THR A 15 13.19 1.95 -2.20
N SER A 16 12.73 3.21 -2.12
CA SER A 16 13.46 4.37 -2.62
C SER A 16 14.50 4.79 -1.58
N ASP A 17 15.76 4.93 -2.00
CA ASP A 17 16.85 5.37 -1.11
C ASP A 17 16.59 6.77 -0.53
N VAL A 18 15.90 7.62 -1.29
CA VAL A 18 15.55 8.98 -0.85
C VAL A 18 14.57 8.95 0.33
N LEU A 19 13.53 8.11 0.25
CA LEU A 19 12.55 7.97 1.34
C LEU A 19 13.11 7.16 2.51
N SER A 20 13.96 6.18 2.24
CA SER A 20 14.63 5.39 3.29
C SER A 20 15.58 6.22 4.15
N ALA A 21 16.08 7.34 3.62
CA ALA A 21 16.89 8.29 4.38
C ALA A 21 16.07 9.15 5.37
N VAL A 22 14.73 9.11 5.30
CA VAL A 22 13.85 9.90 6.17
C VAL A 22 13.55 9.12 7.44
N PRO A 23 13.96 9.61 8.63
CA PRO A 23 13.70 8.90 9.87
C PRO A 23 12.20 8.69 10.14
N GLY A 24 11.80 7.44 10.34
CA GLY A 24 10.43 7.06 10.66
C GLY A 24 9.49 6.95 9.44
N ALA A 25 9.96 7.24 8.22
CA ALA A 25 9.20 6.95 7.01
C ALA A 25 9.39 5.47 6.62
N VAL A 26 8.29 4.76 6.45
CA VAL A 26 8.28 3.38 5.94
C VAL A 26 7.51 3.37 4.63
N HIS A 27 8.08 2.75 3.60
CA HIS A 27 7.45 2.62 2.30
C HIS A 27 7.93 1.35 1.59
N ALA A 28 7.15 0.85 0.65
CA ALA A 28 7.52 -0.26 -0.21
C ALA A 28 6.78 -0.19 -1.54
N PHE A 29 7.44 -0.61 -2.60
CA PHE A 29 6.84 -0.94 -3.90
C PHE A 29 6.91 -2.44 -4.05
N THR A 30 5.77 -3.11 -4.02
CA THR A 30 5.72 -4.57 -4.05
C THR A 30 5.86 -5.11 -5.46
N THR A 31 6.42 -6.31 -5.55
CA THR A 31 6.33 -7.15 -6.74
C THR A 31 5.16 -8.14 -6.58
N ARG A 32 4.99 -9.02 -7.55
CA ARG A 32 4.00 -10.10 -7.47
C ARG A 32 4.44 -11.33 -6.67
N HIS A 33 5.65 -11.35 -6.11
CA HIS A 33 6.26 -12.54 -5.50
C HIS A 33 6.10 -12.59 -4.00
N GLY A 34 5.92 -13.80 -3.46
CA GLY A 34 5.99 -14.08 -2.02
C GLY A 34 4.65 -14.00 -1.28
N GLY A 35 3.54 -13.98 -2.00
CA GLY A 35 2.21 -14.09 -1.41
C GLY A 35 1.64 -15.50 -1.40
N VAL A 36 0.37 -15.62 -1.03
CA VAL A 36 -0.37 -16.89 -0.90
C VAL A 36 -1.46 -17.09 -1.94
N SER A 37 -1.71 -16.11 -2.80
CA SER A 37 -2.75 -16.20 -3.81
C SER A 37 -2.42 -17.24 -4.87
N PRO A 38 -3.35 -18.15 -5.23
CA PRO A 38 -3.14 -19.13 -6.27
C PRO A 38 -3.27 -18.51 -7.66
N ALA A 39 -2.88 -19.25 -8.70
CA ALA A 39 -3.12 -18.85 -10.09
C ALA A 39 -4.61 -18.54 -10.34
N PRO A 40 -4.92 -17.51 -11.11
CA PRO A 40 -4.03 -16.67 -11.91
C PRO A 40 -3.44 -15.46 -11.16
N PHE A 41 -3.63 -15.38 -9.83
CA PHE A 41 -3.22 -14.23 -9.00
C PHE A 41 -1.82 -14.40 -8.38
N ASP A 42 -1.09 -15.42 -8.74
CA ASP A 42 0.16 -15.81 -8.08
C ASP A 42 1.26 -14.75 -8.15
N SER A 43 1.65 -14.34 -6.96
CA SER A 43 1.19 -14.84 -5.67
C SER A 43 0.88 -13.72 -4.66
N LEU A 44 1.53 -12.56 -4.74
CA LEU A 44 1.31 -11.41 -3.87
C LEU A 44 0.28 -10.46 -4.49
N ASN A 45 -0.99 -10.87 -4.46
CA ASN A 45 -2.09 -10.10 -5.03
C ASN A 45 -2.77 -9.25 -3.96
N PHE A 46 -3.16 -8.02 -4.34
CA PHE A 46 -3.93 -7.08 -3.52
C PHE A 46 -5.22 -6.62 -4.21
N ALA A 47 -5.52 -7.16 -5.39
CA ALA A 47 -6.70 -6.79 -6.17
C ALA A 47 -7.93 -7.61 -5.74
N ASP A 48 -8.72 -7.07 -4.84
CA ASP A 48 -9.87 -7.75 -4.21
C ASP A 48 -11.15 -7.74 -5.05
N ASN A 49 -11.18 -6.98 -6.15
CA ASN A 49 -12.32 -6.95 -7.07
C ASN A 49 -12.11 -7.79 -8.34
N ARG A 50 -11.18 -8.75 -8.32
CA ARG A 50 -10.80 -9.58 -9.46
C ARG A 50 -11.10 -11.07 -9.29
N GLY A 51 -11.67 -11.46 -8.13
CA GLY A 51 -12.12 -12.83 -7.87
C GLY A 51 -11.19 -13.68 -7.01
N ASP A 52 -10.12 -13.10 -6.46
CA ASP A 52 -9.34 -13.76 -5.42
C ASP A 52 -10.13 -13.78 -4.10
N ARG A 53 -9.78 -14.71 -3.23
CA ARG A 53 -10.44 -14.85 -1.92
C ARG A 53 -9.94 -13.79 -0.94
N SER A 54 -10.84 -13.19 -0.17
CA SER A 54 -10.49 -12.17 0.82
C SER A 54 -9.46 -12.66 1.84
N GLU A 55 -9.50 -13.95 2.20
CA GLU A 55 -8.53 -14.54 3.13
C GLU A 55 -7.11 -14.51 2.57
N ASN A 56 -6.93 -14.76 1.26
CA ASN A 56 -5.63 -14.68 0.61
C ASN A 56 -5.12 -13.22 0.62
N LEU A 57 -6.00 -12.28 0.32
CA LEU A 57 -5.65 -10.86 0.29
C LEU A 57 -5.23 -10.36 1.66
N LEU A 58 -6.00 -10.69 2.71
CA LEU A 58 -5.66 -10.31 4.09
C LEU A 58 -4.33 -10.94 4.53
N GLU A 59 -4.07 -12.18 4.15
CA GLU A 59 -2.77 -12.81 4.42
C GLU A 59 -1.64 -12.14 3.66
N ASN A 60 -1.84 -11.74 2.41
CA ASN A 60 -0.85 -10.98 1.65
C ASN A 60 -0.55 -9.62 2.30
N TYR A 61 -1.56 -8.89 2.81
CA TYR A 61 -1.34 -7.68 3.59
C TYR A 61 -0.55 -7.95 4.88
N ARG A 62 -0.87 -9.04 5.58
CA ARG A 62 -0.14 -9.43 6.80
C ARG A 62 1.33 -9.72 6.51
N LEU A 63 1.61 -10.51 5.47
CA LEU A 63 2.98 -10.84 5.05
C LEU A 63 3.78 -9.60 4.66
N LEU A 64 3.16 -8.69 3.91
CA LEU A 64 3.79 -7.42 3.57
C LEU A 64 4.05 -6.58 4.83
N GLY A 65 3.09 -6.53 5.75
CA GLY A 65 3.24 -5.83 7.02
C GLY A 65 4.43 -6.32 7.84
N GLU A 66 4.62 -7.65 7.93
CA GLU A 66 5.79 -8.26 8.55
C GLU A 66 7.10 -7.88 7.83
N ALA A 67 7.10 -7.94 6.50
CA ALA A 67 8.31 -7.70 5.71
C ALA A 67 8.80 -6.25 5.83
N VAL A 68 7.89 -5.27 5.90
CA VAL A 68 8.23 -3.85 5.92
C VAL A 68 8.13 -3.20 7.31
N GLY A 69 7.62 -3.92 8.30
CA GLY A 69 7.53 -3.44 9.68
C GLY A 69 6.36 -2.49 9.94
N ILE A 70 5.20 -2.72 9.31
CA ILE A 70 3.96 -1.95 9.54
C ILE A 70 2.84 -2.84 10.07
N ASP A 71 1.90 -2.24 10.78
CA ASP A 71 0.64 -2.90 11.14
C ASP A 71 -0.35 -2.83 9.97
N ALA A 72 -0.35 -3.87 9.15
CA ALA A 72 -1.21 -3.95 7.98
C ALA A 72 -2.71 -4.04 8.32
N SER A 73 -3.08 -4.41 9.57
CA SER A 73 -4.47 -4.43 10.01
C SER A 73 -5.09 -3.02 10.09
N ARG A 74 -4.26 -1.98 10.13
CA ARG A 74 -4.65 -0.57 10.11
C ARG A 74 -4.67 0.04 8.72
N ALA A 75 -4.29 -0.70 7.68
CA ALA A 75 -4.11 -0.19 6.33
C ALA A 75 -5.40 0.43 5.75
N VAL A 76 -5.24 1.51 5.00
CA VAL A 76 -6.32 2.22 4.31
C VAL A 76 -6.06 2.23 2.82
N GLY A 77 -7.08 1.90 2.04
CA GLY A 77 -7.11 2.02 0.59
C GLY A 77 -8.27 2.90 0.11
N CYS A 78 -8.24 3.32 -1.14
CA CYS A 78 -9.37 3.95 -1.80
C CYS A 78 -9.80 3.12 -3.02
N ARG A 79 -11.04 3.30 -3.45
CA ARG A 79 -11.49 2.79 -4.74
C ARG A 79 -10.95 3.72 -5.82
N GLN A 80 -9.94 3.27 -6.52
CA GLN A 80 -9.30 4.03 -7.59
C GLN A 80 -10.21 4.06 -8.82
N ILE A 81 -10.55 5.28 -9.26
CA ILE A 81 -11.51 5.54 -10.32
C ILE A 81 -10.90 6.31 -11.51
N HIS A 82 -9.57 6.43 -11.53
CA HIS A 82 -8.80 7.17 -12.53
C HIS A 82 -9.21 8.65 -12.58
N SER A 83 -9.23 9.29 -11.42
CA SER A 83 -9.57 10.70 -11.20
C SER A 83 -8.37 11.50 -10.68
N ASP A 84 -8.58 12.80 -10.49
CA ASP A 84 -7.65 13.70 -9.81
C ASP A 84 -7.98 13.90 -8.32
N LEU A 85 -8.89 13.08 -7.78
CA LEU A 85 -9.36 13.22 -6.41
C LEU A 85 -8.34 12.68 -5.41
N VAL A 86 -7.99 13.51 -4.43
CA VAL A 86 -7.18 13.16 -3.27
C VAL A 86 -8.04 13.33 -2.01
N ARG A 87 -7.94 12.38 -1.07
CA ARG A 87 -8.67 12.39 0.20
C ARG A 87 -7.72 12.30 1.39
N VAL A 88 -8.12 12.92 2.47
CA VAL A 88 -7.42 12.81 3.76
C VAL A 88 -7.94 11.58 4.49
N ALA A 89 -7.07 10.61 4.75
CA ALA A 89 -7.39 9.46 5.60
C ALA A 89 -7.16 9.85 7.07
N CYS A 90 -8.08 9.45 7.93
CA CYS A 90 -8.05 9.74 9.35
C CYS A 90 -8.07 8.44 10.18
N GLU A 91 -7.99 8.55 11.50
CA GLU A 91 -7.92 7.40 12.41
C GLU A 91 -9.14 6.47 12.26
N GLU A 92 -10.31 7.02 11.98
CA GLU A 92 -11.57 6.28 11.80
C GLU A 92 -11.58 5.42 10.53
N ASP A 93 -10.62 5.65 9.63
CA ASP A 93 -10.46 4.88 8.39
C ASP A 93 -9.57 3.66 8.57
N ALA A 94 -8.90 3.54 9.71
CA ALA A 94 -7.98 2.43 9.99
C ALA A 94 -8.64 1.06 9.74
N GLY A 95 -7.97 0.21 8.95
CA GLY A 95 -8.42 -1.13 8.60
C GLY A 95 -9.36 -1.20 7.38
N LYS A 96 -9.73 -0.07 6.78
CA LYS A 96 -10.61 -0.05 5.60
C LYS A 96 -9.81 -0.26 4.30
N ILE A 97 -9.33 -1.47 4.11
CA ILE A 97 -8.44 -1.82 3.00
C ILE A 97 -9.14 -2.65 1.90
N LEU A 98 -10.12 -3.47 2.23
CA LEU A 98 -10.87 -4.24 1.24
C LEU A 98 -11.87 -3.36 0.50
N TRP A 99 -12.14 -3.69 -0.76
CA TRP A 99 -12.91 -2.85 -1.70
C TRP A 99 -14.23 -2.32 -1.14
N ASN A 100 -15.01 -3.19 -0.51
CA ASN A 100 -16.33 -2.82 0.03
C ASN A 100 -16.24 -1.91 1.26
N ASP A 101 -15.12 -1.94 1.98
CA ASP A 101 -14.91 -1.17 3.20
C ASP A 101 -14.18 0.16 2.93
N ARG A 102 -13.57 0.32 1.75
CA ARG A 102 -12.83 1.53 1.39
C ARG A 102 -13.71 2.77 1.47
N PRO A 103 -13.29 3.81 2.21
CA PRO A 103 -14.16 4.94 2.52
C PRO A 103 -14.35 5.91 1.37
N TYR A 104 -13.43 5.92 0.38
CA TYR A 104 -13.36 6.96 -0.64
C TYR A 104 -13.30 6.41 -2.06
N ASP A 105 -13.96 7.09 -2.98
CA ASP A 105 -13.70 7.05 -4.42
C ASP A 105 -12.67 8.15 -4.71
N ALA A 106 -11.43 7.76 -4.96
CA ALA A 106 -10.31 8.68 -5.13
C ALA A 106 -9.11 7.92 -5.72
N ASP A 107 -8.12 8.65 -6.19
CA ASP A 107 -6.86 8.07 -6.70
C ASP A 107 -5.64 8.49 -5.87
N GLY A 108 -5.84 9.29 -4.83
CA GLY A 108 -4.83 9.62 -3.86
C GLY A 108 -5.36 9.65 -2.44
N LEU A 109 -4.52 9.19 -1.51
CA LEU A 109 -4.72 9.33 -0.08
C LEU A 109 -3.54 10.08 0.53
N ILE A 110 -3.82 10.96 1.48
CA ILE A 110 -2.81 11.60 2.33
C ILE A 110 -3.21 11.45 3.79
N THR A 111 -2.24 11.41 4.70
CA THR A 111 -2.49 11.41 6.14
C THR A 111 -1.30 11.95 6.91
N ASN A 112 -1.56 12.54 8.07
CA ASN A 112 -0.56 12.83 9.10
C ASN A 112 -0.78 12.00 10.37
N VAL A 113 -1.68 11.02 10.34
CA VAL A 113 -1.91 10.11 11.45
C VAL A 113 -0.74 9.11 11.52
N PRO A 114 0.00 9.04 12.63
CA PRO A 114 1.10 8.11 12.77
C PRO A 114 0.63 6.66 12.69
N ASN A 115 1.45 5.81 12.07
CA ASN A 115 1.17 4.36 11.93
C ASN A 115 -0.18 4.04 11.25
N LEU A 116 -0.62 4.90 10.34
CA LEU A 116 -1.75 4.65 9.46
C LEU A 116 -1.22 4.39 8.04
N PRO A 117 -1.02 3.12 7.64
CA PRO A 117 -0.49 2.79 6.33
C PRO A 117 -1.48 3.12 5.23
N LEU A 118 -1.01 3.77 4.17
CA LEU A 118 -1.79 4.07 2.96
C LEU A 118 -1.36 3.14 1.83
N PHE A 119 -2.33 2.67 1.06
CA PHE A 119 -2.09 1.83 -0.10
C PHE A 119 -2.62 2.46 -1.38
N ALA A 120 -1.79 2.46 -2.41
CA ALA A 120 -2.18 2.71 -3.80
C ALA A 120 -1.80 1.49 -4.64
N TYR A 121 -2.63 1.18 -5.63
CA TYR A 121 -2.51 -0.03 -6.45
C TYR A 121 -2.21 0.35 -7.89
N GLY A 122 -1.23 -0.29 -8.48
CA GLY A 122 -0.90 -0.16 -9.88
C GLY A 122 -0.60 -1.51 -10.50
N SER A 123 -0.97 -1.70 -11.77
CA SER A 123 -0.48 -2.80 -12.60
C SER A 123 0.46 -2.25 -13.67
N ASP A 124 -0.01 -1.33 -14.46
CA ASP A 124 0.69 -0.62 -15.53
C ASP A 124 0.62 0.92 -15.34
N CYS A 125 -0.20 1.40 -14.42
CA CYS A 125 -0.26 2.80 -14.01
C CYS A 125 0.86 3.15 -13.04
N CYS A 126 1.22 4.44 -12.99
CA CYS A 126 2.21 4.93 -12.02
C CYS A 126 1.63 4.92 -10.61
N VAL A 127 2.45 4.51 -9.65
CA VAL A 127 2.18 4.68 -8.22
C VAL A 127 3.23 5.62 -7.64
N ILE A 128 2.78 6.64 -6.91
CA ILE A 128 3.64 7.69 -6.37
C ILE A 128 3.52 7.70 -4.85
N THR A 129 4.64 7.66 -4.16
CA THR A 129 4.70 7.86 -2.71
C THR A 129 5.30 9.23 -2.39
N LEU A 130 4.71 9.93 -1.44
CA LEU A 130 5.06 11.28 -1.06
C LEU A 130 5.30 11.37 0.46
N TYR A 131 6.20 12.26 0.85
CA TYR A 131 6.42 12.62 2.24
C TYR A 131 6.69 14.13 2.37
N ASP A 132 5.98 14.77 3.29
CA ASP A 132 6.24 16.16 3.70
C ASP A 132 6.84 16.18 5.12
N PRO A 133 8.13 16.57 5.27
CA PRO A 133 8.79 16.62 6.56
C PRO A 133 8.23 17.71 7.50
N THR A 134 7.58 18.73 6.96
CA THR A 134 7.03 19.84 7.75
C THR A 134 5.78 19.42 8.49
N SER A 135 4.81 18.87 7.80
CA SER A 135 3.56 18.38 8.38
C SER A 135 3.64 16.94 8.87
N ARG A 136 4.74 16.22 8.56
CA ARG A 136 4.90 14.78 8.75
C ARG A 136 3.79 13.97 8.07
N SER A 137 3.32 14.48 6.95
CA SER A 137 2.29 13.81 6.16
C SER A 137 2.91 12.86 5.15
N ILE A 138 2.23 11.76 4.91
CA ILE A 138 2.53 10.81 3.84
C ILE A 138 1.42 10.86 2.79
N GLY A 139 1.75 10.46 1.58
CA GLY A 139 0.79 10.29 0.50
C GLY A 139 1.07 9.05 -0.33
N ALA A 140 0.00 8.42 -0.81
CA ALA A 140 0.04 7.34 -1.78
C ALA A 140 -0.95 7.66 -2.89
N VAL A 141 -0.47 7.72 -4.13
CA VAL A 141 -1.25 8.21 -5.28
C VAL A 141 -1.11 7.24 -6.44
N HIS A 142 -2.22 6.98 -7.09
CA HIS A 142 -2.33 6.30 -8.38
C HIS A 142 -2.50 7.35 -9.48
N ALA A 143 -1.72 7.27 -10.58
CA ALA A 143 -1.70 8.24 -11.68
C ALA A 143 -1.56 7.57 -13.05
#